data_df2f52b21c783b54b3d721c530d398d5
#
_entry.id   df2f52b21c783b54b3d721c530d398d5
#
_cell.length_a   1.000
_cell.length_b   1.000
_cell.length_c   1.000
_cell.angle_alpha   90.00
_cell.angle_beta   90.00
_cell.angle_gamma   90.00
#
_symmetry.space_group_name_H-M   'P 1'
#
loop_
_entity.id
_entity.type
_entity.pdbx_description
1 polymer ?
#
loop_
_entity_poly.entity_id
_entity_poly.type
_entity_poly.pdbx_seq_one_letter_code
_entity_poly.pdbx_strand_id
1 'polypeptide(L)'
;MTLKLSVIGCGYLGATHAACMSSLGFEVIGIDTDQAKVDLLQSGQLPFYEPGLDTLLAAEMKTGRLSFTTDFSAVADADVHFICVGTPQSKDGLAADLTYVKSSVTAIAPFLKDGSLVVGKSTVPVGTAQMLREQLAKDAPHADLAWNPEFLREGFAVEDTLTPNRLVVGVANDRAEEILKEVYQPVIALGTPWIRADLPTAELVKVAANSFLATKISFINAMAEVCEAAGGDVTVLATAIGYDPRIGSRFLQAGIGFGGGCLPKDIRAFMARAQELGADQALEFLREIDAINLRARQRVIDVVRADLSEDLTQYKIAVLGATFKPDSDDVRDSPALDIAVQLQAAGAAVVVHDPKGIEPARKRFPNLDYAERVVDAVKGADAILHLTEWKEYRELDPSVIGQLVKSKFLIDGRNALDRDKWRKAGWRVHALGRSD
;
A
#
# COMPACT_ATOMS: atom_id res chain seq x y z
N MET A 1 3.28 4.01 36.38
CA MET A 1 4.40 3.40 35.62
C MET A 1 4.08 3.62 34.15
N THR A 2 5.06 3.99 33.33
CA THR A 2 4.84 4.13 31.91
C THR A 2 4.66 2.74 31.31
N LEU A 3 3.62 2.52 30.50
CA LEU A 3 3.37 1.25 29.82
C LEU A 3 4.55 0.90 28.91
N LYS A 4 4.91 -0.38 28.88
CA LYS A 4 5.88 -0.93 27.92
C LYS A 4 5.15 -1.65 26.79
N LEU A 5 5.63 -1.47 25.56
CA LEU A 5 4.98 -1.98 24.37
C LEU A 5 5.84 -3.05 23.69
N SER A 6 5.20 -4.05 23.12
CA SER A 6 5.84 -4.94 22.16
C SER A 6 5.12 -4.86 20.80
N VAL A 7 5.89 -5.03 19.73
CA VAL A 7 5.37 -5.02 18.34
C VAL A 7 5.81 -6.31 17.65
N ILE A 8 4.86 -7.16 17.33
CA ILE A 8 5.07 -8.47 16.72
C ILE A 8 4.87 -8.38 15.21
N GLY A 9 5.93 -8.69 14.47
CA GLY A 9 6.02 -8.49 13.03
C GLY A 9 6.56 -7.10 12.69
N CYS A 10 7.87 -7.00 12.44
CA CYS A 10 8.60 -5.77 12.14
C CYS A 10 8.74 -5.54 10.62
N GLY A 11 7.69 -5.80 9.87
CA GLY A 11 7.55 -5.35 8.49
C GLY A 11 7.25 -3.85 8.42
N TYR A 12 6.76 -3.38 7.27
CA TYR A 12 6.47 -1.97 7.04
C TYR A 12 5.61 -1.33 8.17
N LEU A 13 4.46 -1.94 8.49
CA LEU A 13 3.58 -1.46 9.55
C LEU A 13 4.25 -1.51 10.93
N GLY A 14 4.85 -2.65 11.27
CA GLY A 14 5.35 -2.86 12.63
C GLY A 14 6.59 -2.03 12.96
N ALA A 15 7.56 -1.93 12.04
CA ALA A 15 8.74 -1.11 12.24
C ALA A 15 8.38 0.39 12.35
N THR A 16 7.45 0.86 11.51
CA THR A 16 6.92 2.23 11.60
C THR A 16 6.23 2.47 12.94
N HIS A 17 5.34 1.56 13.35
CA HIS A 17 4.62 1.68 14.60
C HIS A 17 5.57 1.66 15.80
N ALA A 18 6.56 0.77 15.83
CA ALA A 18 7.56 0.68 16.91
C ALA A 18 8.37 1.97 17.05
N ALA A 19 8.89 2.51 15.93
CA ALA A 19 9.66 3.75 15.95
C ALA A 19 8.82 4.95 16.39
N CYS A 20 7.57 5.07 15.89
CA CYS A 20 6.65 6.14 16.27
C CYS A 20 6.24 6.06 17.74
N MET A 21 5.92 4.86 18.28
CA MET A 21 5.59 4.72 19.69
C MET A 21 6.78 5.03 20.60
N SER A 22 8.00 4.64 20.21
CA SER A 22 9.22 5.04 20.92
C SER A 22 9.40 6.56 20.94
N SER A 23 9.14 7.24 19.83
CA SER A 23 9.22 8.72 19.77
C SER A 23 8.19 9.43 20.64
N LEU A 24 7.07 8.78 20.93
CA LEU A 24 6.09 9.26 21.91
C LEU A 24 6.50 8.99 23.37
N GLY A 25 7.65 8.37 23.60
CA GLY A 25 8.26 8.18 24.92
C GLY A 25 8.09 6.78 25.54
N PHE A 26 7.49 5.83 24.83
CA PHE A 26 7.35 4.46 25.32
C PHE A 26 8.64 3.65 25.17
N GLU A 27 8.87 2.70 26.10
CA GLU A 27 9.80 1.61 25.86
C GLU A 27 9.13 0.60 24.92
N VAL A 28 9.79 0.29 23.79
CA VAL A 28 9.24 -0.56 22.75
C VAL A 28 10.21 -1.65 22.36
N ILE A 29 9.74 -2.89 22.32
CA ILE A 29 10.47 -4.02 21.75
C ILE A 29 9.78 -4.55 20.51
N GLY A 30 10.47 -4.53 19.37
CA GLY A 30 10.03 -5.14 18.13
C GLY A 30 10.46 -6.60 18.04
N ILE A 31 9.57 -7.48 17.61
CA ILE A 31 9.84 -8.92 17.50
C ILE A 31 9.49 -9.37 16.09
N ASP A 32 10.46 -10.00 15.41
CA ASP A 32 10.26 -10.60 14.09
C ASP A 32 11.01 -11.94 14.00
N THR A 33 10.52 -12.86 13.23
CA THR A 33 11.16 -14.18 13.00
C THR A 33 12.36 -14.12 12.07
N ASP A 34 12.50 -13.05 11.30
CA ASP A 34 13.56 -12.86 10.31
C ASP A 34 14.77 -12.18 10.98
N GLN A 35 15.82 -12.95 11.25
CA GLN A 35 17.05 -12.47 11.89
C GLN A 35 17.72 -11.35 11.08
N ALA A 36 17.78 -11.47 9.75
CA ALA A 36 18.42 -10.45 8.92
C ALA A 36 17.69 -9.10 9.00
N LYS A 37 16.34 -9.13 9.07
CA LYS A 37 15.54 -7.95 9.29
C LYS A 37 15.77 -7.35 10.68
N VAL A 38 15.80 -8.19 11.71
CA VAL A 38 16.08 -7.76 13.09
C VAL A 38 17.45 -7.10 13.18
N ASP A 39 18.49 -7.69 12.57
CA ASP A 39 19.84 -7.14 12.58
C ASP A 39 19.91 -5.75 11.90
N LEU A 40 19.21 -5.58 10.76
CA LEU A 40 19.11 -4.28 10.09
C LEU A 40 18.43 -3.25 10.98
N LEU A 41 17.25 -3.55 11.52
CA LEU A 41 16.49 -2.65 12.39
C LEU A 41 17.28 -2.31 13.66
N GLN A 42 17.95 -3.28 14.28
CA GLN A 42 18.77 -3.09 15.45
C GLN A 42 20.00 -2.20 15.17
N SER A 43 20.49 -2.18 13.93
CA SER A 43 21.53 -1.25 13.48
C SER A 43 21.00 0.14 13.12
N GLY A 44 19.68 0.39 13.24
CA GLY A 44 19.04 1.64 12.85
C GLY A 44 18.81 1.79 11.35
N GLN A 45 18.79 0.68 10.60
CA GLN A 45 18.56 0.65 9.15
C GLN A 45 17.23 0.00 8.82
N LEU A 46 16.58 0.48 7.75
CA LEU A 46 15.29 -0.05 7.28
C LEU A 46 15.49 -1.10 6.18
N PRO A 47 14.73 -2.21 6.19
CA PRO A 47 14.69 -3.18 5.10
C PRO A 47 13.79 -2.76 3.93
N PHE A 48 13.21 -1.56 3.96
CA PHE A 48 12.30 -0.99 2.95
C PHE A 48 12.46 0.54 2.92
N TYR A 49 11.88 1.19 1.92
CA TYR A 49 11.90 2.65 1.80
C TYR A 49 10.63 3.29 2.38
N GLU A 50 10.81 4.24 3.31
CA GLU A 50 9.75 5.12 3.81
C GLU A 50 10.37 6.47 4.19
N PRO A 51 9.89 7.59 3.60
CA PRO A 51 10.43 8.92 3.87
C PRO A 51 10.42 9.28 5.36
N GLY A 52 11.59 9.64 5.90
CA GLY A 52 11.76 10.12 7.28
C GLY A 52 11.78 9.03 8.36
N LEU A 53 11.39 7.80 8.04
CA LEU A 53 11.40 6.72 9.01
C LEU A 53 12.82 6.25 9.36
N ASP A 54 13.74 6.28 8.41
CA ASP A 54 15.16 5.99 8.62
C ASP A 54 15.78 6.91 9.69
N THR A 55 15.53 8.20 9.55
CA THR A 55 15.99 9.22 10.51
C THR A 55 15.35 9.01 11.89
N LEU A 56 14.05 8.74 11.93
CA LEU A 56 13.32 8.49 13.18
C LEU A 56 13.83 7.21 13.86
N LEU A 57 13.95 6.11 13.13
CA LEU A 57 14.46 4.84 13.65
C LEU A 57 15.86 5.01 14.26
N ALA A 58 16.78 5.61 13.50
CA ALA A 58 18.15 5.85 13.96
C ALA A 58 18.21 6.74 15.22
N ALA A 59 17.30 7.71 15.34
CA ALA A 59 17.20 8.56 16.51
C ALA A 59 16.70 7.77 17.72
N GLU A 60 15.62 6.99 17.56
CA GLU A 60 15.00 6.24 18.66
C GLU A 60 15.89 5.09 19.17
N MET A 61 16.63 4.42 18.29
CA MET A 61 17.64 3.43 18.67
C MET A 61 18.69 4.01 19.62
N LYS A 62 19.11 5.27 19.41
CA LYS A 62 20.10 5.95 20.28
C LYS A 62 19.55 6.30 21.66
N THR A 63 18.23 6.41 21.81
CA THR A 63 17.60 6.67 23.12
C THR A 63 17.65 5.47 24.06
N GLY A 64 17.83 4.26 23.51
CA GLY A 64 17.75 2.98 24.24
C GLY A 64 16.32 2.55 24.58
N ARG A 65 15.28 3.31 24.17
CA ARG A 65 13.86 2.93 24.36
C ARG A 65 13.36 1.95 23.32
N LEU A 66 14.00 1.86 22.17
CA LEU A 66 13.62 0.97 21.07
C LEU A 66 14.66 -0.12 20.90
N SER A 67 14.21 -1.36 20.80
CA SER A 67 15.07 -2.53 20.51
C SER A 67 14.33 -3.54 19.65
N PHE A 68 15.07 -4.43 18.99
CA PHE A 68 14.51 -5.49 18.16
C PHE A 68 15.14 -6.84 18.48
N THR A 69 14.35 -7.93 18.43
CA THR A 69 14.82 -9.29 18.72
C THR A 69 14.01 -10.33 17.95
N THR A 70 14.57 -11.55 17.86
CA THR A 70 13.81 -12.73 17.41
C THR A 70 13.26 -13.56 18.58
N ASP A 71 13.58 -13.20 19.82
CA ASP A 71 13.14 -13.90 21.02
C ASP A 71 11.74 -13.45 21.47
N PHE A 72 10.75 -14.32 21.31
CA PHE A 72 9.38 -14.06 21.73
C PHE A 72 9.20 -13.96 23.26
N SER A 73 10.11 -14.51 24.05
CA SER A 73 10.04 -14.39 25.52
C SER A 73 10.17 -12.94 26.00
N ALA A 74 10.76 -12.08 25.20
CA ALA A 74 10.93 -10.67 25.51
C ALA A 74 9.60 -9.89 25.67
N VAL A 75 8.46 -10.44 25.22
CA VAL A 75 7.14 -9.82 25.47
C VAL A 75 6.76 -9.83 26.97
N ALA A 76 7.38 -10.69 27.80
CA ALA A 76 7.05 -10.82 29.21
C ALA A 76 7.20 -9.50 30.00
N ASP A 77 8.05 -8.59 29.53
CA ASP A 77 8.27 -7.28 30.16
C ASP A 77 7.26 -6.21 29.69
N ALA A 78 6.53 -6.47 28.57
CA ALA A 78 5.60 -5.51 28.02
C ALA A 78 4.18 -5.64 28.61
N ASP A 79 3.39 -4.56 28.50
CA ASP A 79 2.01 -4.47 28.97
C ASP A 79 1.02 -4.57 27.83
N VAL A 80 1.40 -4.04 26.64
CA VAL A 80 0.58 -4.00 25.43
C VAL A 80 1.36 -4.57 24.25
N HIS A 81 0.74 -5.48 23.50
CA HIS A 81 1.36 -6.30 22.47
C HIS A 81 0.67 -6.07 21.12
N PHE A 82 1.29 -5.29 20.23
CA PHE A 82 0.73 -4.99 18.91
C PHE A 82 1.07 -6.07 17.89
N ILE A 83 0.05 -6.69 17.30
CA ILE A 83 0.19 -7.68 16.20
C ILE A 83 0.17 -6.95 14.87
N CYS A 84 1.35 -6.85 14.23
CA CYS A 84 1.57 -6.10 12.99
C CYS A 84 2.05 -6.99 11.83
N VAL A 85 1.77 -8.27 11.89
CA VAL A 85 2.19 -9.25 10.87
C VAL A 85 1.41 -9.13 9.58
N GLY A 86 2.00 -9.56 8.47
CA GLY A 86 1.33 -9.56 7.17
C GLY A 86 0.16 -10.55 7.09
N THR A 87 -0.82 -10.22 6.26
CA THR A 87 -1.96 -11.07 5.90
C THR A 87 -2.00 -11.19 4.37
N PRO A 88 -1.11 -11.98 3.76
CA PRO A 88 -1.09 -12.13 2.31
C PRO A 88 -2.37 -12.83 1.82
N GLN A 89 -2.63 -12.72 0.51
CA GLN A 89 -3.67 -13.52 -0.12
C GLN A 89 -3.28 -15.00 -0.07
N SER A 90 -4.24 -15.87 0.20
CA SER A 90 -4.06 -17.32 0.15
C SER A 90 -3.61 -17.76 -1.25
N LYS A 91 -2.77 -18.81 -1.31
CA LYS A 91 -2.31 -19.40 -2.58
C LYS A 91 -3.44 -20.02 -3.39
N ASP A 92 -4.47 -20.51 -2.71
CA ASP A 92 -5.54 -21.32 -3.30
C ASP A 92 -6.85 -20.53 -3.50
N GLY A 93 -6.83 -19.20 -3.41
CA GLY A 93 -8.04 -18.40 -3.58
C GLY A 93 -7.91 -16.91 -3.25
N LEU A 94 -9.04 -16.25 -3.11
CA LEU A 94 -9.12 -14.81 -2.81
C LEU A 94 -9.03 -14.50 -1.31
N ALA A 95 -9.19 -15.50 -0.43
CA ALA A 95 -9.17 -15.33 1.01
C ALA A 95 -7.81 -14.84 1.54
N ALA A 96 -7.80 -14.23 2.71
CA ALA A 96 -6.57 -13.87 3.40
C ALA A 96 -5.96 -15.09 4.13
N ASP A 97 -4.64 -15.24 4.08
CA ASP A 97 -3.91 -16.20 4.89
C ASP A 97 -3.69 -15.64 6.32
N LEU A 98 -4.32 -16.26 7.31
CA LEU A 98 -4.25 -15.88 8.71
C LEU A 98 -3.17 -16.62 9.51
N THR A 99 -2.35 -17.43 8.85
CA THR A 99 -1.34 -18.26 9.52
C THR A 99 -0.40 -17.41 10.39
N TYR A 100 0.08 -16.28 9.87
CA TYR A 100 1.00 -15.41 10.61
C TYR A 100 0.33 -14.75 11.82
N VAL A 101 -0.92 -14.33 11.69
CA VAL A 101 -1.67 -13.70 12.80
C VAL A 101 -1.91 -14.70 13.92
N LYS A 102 -2.38 -15.91 13.58
CA LYS A 102 -2.62 -16.99 14.54
C LYS A 102 -1.35 -17.42 15.24
N SER A 103 -0.28 -17.68 14.48
CA SER A 103 1.00 -18.11 15.02
C SER A 103 1.64 -17.05 15.94
N SER A 104 1.48 -15.76 15.61
CA SER A 104 1.99 -14.67 16.46
C SER A 104 1.31 -14.66 17.84
N VAL A 105 -0.02 -14.78 17.89
CA VAL A 105 -0.76 -14.84 19.16
C VAL A 105 -0.40 -16.08 19.94
N THR A 106 -0.30 -17.25 19.30
CA THR A 106 0.14 -18.49 19.94
C THR A 106 1.55 -18.38 20.51
N ALA A 107 2.47 -17.75 19.77
CA ALA A 107 3.86 -17.64 20.18
C ALA A 107 4.07 -16.74 21.42
N ILE A 108 3.27 -15.68 21.57
CA ILE A 108 3.39 -14.78 22.73
C ILE A 108 2.59 -15.24 23.95
N ALA A 109 1.51 -16.01 23.76
CA ALA A 109 0.58 -16.40 24.83
C ALA A 109 1.27 -16.96 26.09
N PRO A 110 2.29 -17.83 26.01
CA PRO A 110 2.96 -18.38 27.21
C PRO A 110 3.72 -17.35 28.06
N PHE A 111 4.02 -16.19 27.49
CA PHE A 111 4.84 -15.14 28.12
C PHE A 111 4.04 -13.92 28.57
N LEU A 112 2.74 -13.89 28.29
CA LEU A 112 1.88 -12.77 28.68
C LEU A 112 1.70 -12.74 30.21
N LYS A 113 1.90 -11.57 30.81
CA LYS A 113 1.65 -11.35 32.21
C LYS A 113 0.21 -11.01 32.52
N ASP A 114 -0.18 -11.08 33.78
CA ASP A 114 -1.51 -10.69 34.23
C ASP A 114 -1.85 -9.27 33.81
N GLY A 115 -2.98 -9.15 33.13
CA GLY A 115 -3.46 -7.88 32.64
C GLY A 115 -2.86 -7.41 31.32
N SER A 116 -2.08 -8.22 30.62
CA SER A 116 -1.61 -7.91 29.27
C SER A 116 -2.76 -7.63 28.31
N LEU A 117 -2.54 -6.68 27.37
CA LEU A 117 -3.46 -6.39 26.29
C LEU A 117 -2.84 -6.73 24.93
N VAL A 118 -3.40 -7.69 24.22
CA VAL A 118 -3.03 -7.99 22.82
C VAL A 118 -3.87 -7.13 21.88
N VAL A 119 -3.22 -6.41 20.96
CA VAL A 119 -3.87 -5.46 20.06
C VAL A 119 -3.58 -5.83 18.61
N GLY A 120 -4.57 -6.30 17.88
CA GLY A 120 -4.44 -6.54 16.43
C GLY A 120 -4.42 -5.24 15.65
N LYS A 121 -3.40 -5.02 14.81
CA LYS A 121 -3.32 -3.90 13.85
C LYS A 121 -3.41 -4.37 12.41
N SER A 122 -3.11 -5.62 12.13
CA SER A 122 -3.18 -6.20 10.79
C SER A 122 -4.59 -6.10 10.19
N THR A 123 -4.67 -5.94 8.87
CA THR A 123 -5.96 -6.03 8.15
C THR A 123 -6.36 -7.49 8.05
N VAL A 124 -7.51 -7.84 8.59
CA VAL A 124 -8.00 -9.23 8.65
C VAL A 124 -9.45 -9.31 8.22
N PRO A 125 -9.94 -10.49 7.78
CA PRO A 125 -11.36 -10.76 7.58
C PRO A 125 -12.14 -10.63 8.89
N VAL A 126 -13.35 -10.09 8.81
CA VAL A 126 -14.24 -9.92 9.97
C VAL A 126 -14.51 -11.25 10.67
N GLY A 127 -14.43 -11.24 12.00
CA GLY A 127 -14.55 -12.41 12.89
C GLY A 127 -13.20 -13.00 13.30
N THR A 128 -12.08 -12.53 12.75
CA THR A 128 -10.72 -12.97 13.14
C THR A 128 -10.41 -12.57 14.58
N ALA A 129 -10.70 -11.34 14.97
CA ALA A 129 -10.47 -10.85 16.33
C ALA A 129 -11.23 -11.67 17.38
N GLN A 130 -12.48 -12.04 17.10
CA GLN A 130 -13.27 -12.89 17.99
C GLN A 130 -12.66 -14.29 18.11
N MET A 131 -12.24 -14.90 17.00
CA MET A 131 -11.57 -16.20 17.00
C MET A 131 -10.27 -16.17 17.82
N LEU A 132 -9.45 -15.12 17.66
CA LEU A 132 -8.20 -14.96 18.41
C LEU A 132 -8.47 -14.70 19.90
N ARG A 133 -9.52 -13.98 20.24
CA ARG A 133 -9.96 -13.79 21.62
C ARG A 133 -10.35 -15.11 22.28
N GLU A 134 -11.06 -15.97 21.57
CA GLU A 134 -11.42 -17.31 22.07
C GLU A 134 -10.21 -18.22 22.22
N GLN A 135 -9.21 -18.10 21.34
CA GLN A 135 -7.94 -18.79 21.48
C GLN A 135 -7.17 -18.27 22.70
N LEU A 136 -7.02 -16.95 22.82
CA LEU A 136 -6.30 -16.32 23.92
C LEU A 136 -6.92 -16.64 25.28
N ALA A 137 -8.25 -16.71 25.37
CA ALA A 137 -8.97 -17.12 26.58
C ALA A 137 -8.63 -18.54 27.06
N LYS A 138 -8.14 -19.41 26.16
CA LYS A 138 -7.68 -20.77 26.51
C LYS A 138 -6.18 -20.77 26.86
N ASP A 139 -5.37 -20.03 26.10
CA ASP A 139 -3.89 -20.09 26.17
C ASP A 139 -3.33 -19.12 27.21
N ALA A 140 -3.99 -17.97 27.43
CA ALA A 140 -3.62 -16.92 28.39
C ALA A 140 -4.87 -16.19 28.92
N PRO A 141 -5.71 -16.82 29.78
CA PRO A 141 -7.02 -16.31 30.23
C PRO A 141 -6.94 -15.00 31.04
N HIS A 142 -5.76 -14.59 31.44
CA HIS A 142 -5.46 -13.36 32.16
C HIS A 142 -5.15 -12.15 31.25
N ALA A 143 -5.13 -12.36 29.94
CA ALA A 143 -4.90 -11.31 28.94
C ALA A 143 -6.17 -10.95 28.19
N ASP A 144 -6.28 -9.68 27.79
CA ASP A 144 -7.38 -9.17 26.95
C ASP A 144 -6.96 -9.03 25.48
N LEU A 145 -7.94 -8.95 24.58
CA LEU A 145 -7.72 -8.67 23.15
C LEU A 145 -8.55 -7.47 22.70
N ALA A 146 -7.91 -6.58 21.94
CA ALA A 146 -8.52 -5.46 21.24
C ALA A 146 -8.12 -5.47 19.75
N TRP A 147 -8.84 -4.71 18.92
CA TRP A 147 -8.51 -4.54 17.51
C TRP A 147 -8.42 -3.06 17.17
N ASN A 148 -7.26 -2.63 16.69
CA ASN A 148 -7.00 -1.25 16.29
C ASN A 148 -6.42 -1.24 14.87
N PRO A 149 -7.28 -1.29 13.83
CA PRO A 149 -6.82 -1.29 12.44
C PRO A 149 -6.01 -0.03 12.14
N GLU A 150 -5.03 -0.18 11.24
CA GLU A 150 -4.24 0.92 10.73
C GLU A 150 -4.87 1.54 9.47
N PHE A 151 -4.55 2.81 9.21
CA PHE A 151 -5.00 3.54 8.02
C PHE A 151 -3.83 4.28 7.36
N LEU A 152 -2.62 3.72 7.48
CA LEU A 152 -1.39 4.31 6.99
C LEU A 152 -1.37 4.36 5.46
N ARG A 153 -0.75 5.41 4.94
CA ARG A 153 -0.38 5.55 3.54
C ARG A 153 1.12 5.35 3.42
N GLU A 154 1.58 4.40 2.62
CA GLU A 154 3.01 4.30 2.28
C GLU A 154 3.50 5.65 1.75
N GLY A 155 4.72 6.06 2.11
CA GLY A 155 5.26 7.40 1.84
C GLY A 155 4.83 8.49 2.83
N PHE A 156 3.86 8.21 3.72
CA PHE A 156 3.36 9.11 4.77
C PHE A 156 3.13 8.38 6.10
N ALA A 157 3.75 7.22 6.29
CA ALA A 157 3.39 6.33 7.40
C ALA A 157 3.78 6.90 8.76
N VAL A 158 4.86 7.66 8.87
CA VAL A 158 5.25 8.35 10.10
C VAL A 158 4.20 9.40 10.47
N GLU A 159 3.82 10.27 9.52
CA GLU A 159 2.80 11.30 9.73
C GLU A 159 1.45 10.66 10.11
N ASP A 160 1.01 9.65 9.34
CA ASP A 160 -0.27 8.97 9.57
C ASP A 160 -0.30 8.18 10.90
N THR A 161 0.86 7.79 11.46
CA THR A 161 0.95 7.17 12.79
C THR A 161 0.88 8.19 13.91
N LEU A 162 1.61 9.30 13.78
CA LEU A 162 1.72 10.32 14.83
C LEU A 162 0.54 11.30 14.85
N THR A 163 -0.06 11.57 13.67
CA THR A 163 -1.19 12.48 13.51
C THR A 163 -2.30 11.86 12.65
N PRO A 164 -2.84 10.70 13.05
CA PRO A 164 -3.86 10.02 12.26
C PRO A 164 -5.17 10.83 12.18
N ASN A 165 -5.90 10.70 11.07
CA ASN A 165 -7.21 11.35 10.92
C ASN A 165 -8.25 10.82 11.91
N ARG A 166 -8.06 9.61 12.44
CA ARG A 166 -8.92 8.96 13.43
C ARG A 166 -8.22 7.74 14.04
N LEU A 167 -8.62 7.39 15.26
CA LEU A 167 -8.31 6.13 15.92
C LEU A 167 -9.59 5.31 16.04
N VAL A 168 -9.63 4.12 15.46
CA VAL A 168 -10.74 3.16 15.59
C VAL A 168 -10.27 2.02 16.49
N VAL A 169 -11.05 1.70 17.52
CA VAL A 169 -10.67 0.72 18.52
C VAL A 169 -11.83 -0.21 18.82
N GLY A 170 -11.68 -1.46 18.41
CA GLY A 170 -12.60 -2.55 18.76
C GLY A 170 -12.23 -3.14 20.10
N VAL A 171 -13.10 -3.04 21.08
CA VAL A 171 -12.87 -3.54 22.45
C VAL A 171 -14.09 -4.31 22.96
N ALA A 172 -13.82 -5.28 23.82
CA ALA A 172 -14.87 -6.07 24.48
C ALA A 172 -15.23 -5.56 25.89
N ASN A 173 -14.37 -4.73 26.49
CA ASN A 173 -14.55 -4.18 27.84
C ASN A 173 -13.90 -2.79 27.98
N ASP A 174 -14.24 -2.10 29.05
CA ASP A 174 -13.76 -0.72 29.30
C ASP A 174 -12.28 -0.69 29.67
N ARG A 175 -11.75 -1.71 30.36
CA ARG A 175 -10.33 -1.79 30.73
C ARG A 175 -9.42 -1.77 29.49
N ALA A 176 -9.74 -2.55 28.47
CA ALA A 176 -8.98 -2.57 27.22
C ALA A 176 -9.02 -1.19 26.52
N GLU A 177 -10.16 -0.49 26.57
CA GLU A 177 -10.27 0.87 26.05
C GLU A 177 -9.41 1.86 26.82
N GLU A 178 -9.42 1.81 28.15
CA GLU A 178 -8.64 2.70 29.03
C GLU A 178 -7.14 2.55 28.77
N ILE A 179 -6.64 1.31 28.68
CA ILE A 179 -5.23 1.04 28.33
C ILE A 179 -4.87 1.65 26.97
N LEU A 180 -5.71 1.46 25.96
CA LEU A 180 -5.43 2.03 24.63
C LEU A 180 -5.54 3.56 24.61
N LYS A 181 -6.42 4.16 25.41
CA LYS A 181 -6.45 5.62 25.59
C LYS A 181 -5.17 6.14 26.25
N GLU A 182 -4.59 5.40 27.19
CA GLU A 182 -3.30 5.75 27.79
C GLU A 182 -2.17 5.68 26.74
N VAL A 183 -2.11 4.61 25.93
CA VAL A 183 -1.12 4.46 24.86
C VAL A 183 -1.23 5.59 23.82
N TYR A 184 -2.46 5.93 23.41
CA TYR A 184 -2.70 6.95 22.38
C TYR A 184 -2.94 8.36 22.94
N GLN A 185 -2.75 8.57 24.25
CA GLN A 185 -2.98 9.86 24.88
C GLN A 185 -2.26 11.02 24.17
N PRO A 186 -0.97 10.90 23.76
CA PRO A 186 -0.29 11.97 23.04
C PRO A 186 -0.96 12.32 21.70
N VAL A 187 -1.47 11.31 20.99
CA VAL A 187 -2.17 11.46 19.70
C VAL A 187 -3.57 12.05 19.91
N ILE A 188 -4.29 11.58 20.92
CA ILE A 188 -5.64 12.10 21.27
C ILE A 188 -5.55 13.57 21.71
N ALA A 189 -4.51 13.96 22.44
CA ALA A 189 -4.29 15.34 22.86
C ALA A 189 -4.09 16.33 21.70
N LEU A 190 -3.71 15.85 20.51
CA LEU A 190 -3.65 16.63 19.28
C LEU A 190 -5.03 16.83 18.61
N GLY A 191 -6.10 16.29 19.20
CA GLY A 191 -7.46 16.42 18.68
C GLY A 191 -7.88 15.29 17.74
N THR A 192 -7.12 14.19 17.65
CA THR A 192 -7.50 13.03 16.84
C THR A 192 -8.80 12.40 17.36
N PRO A 193 -9.84 12.22 16.53
CA PRO A 193 -11.08 11.57 16.91
C PRO A 193 -10.85 10.13 17.38
N TRP A 194 -11.42 9.80 18.55
CA TRP A 194 -11.46 8.44 19.11
C TRP A 194 -12.80 7.79 18.81
N ILE A 195 -12.79 6.64 18.16
CA ILE A 195 -13.98 5.90 17.78
C ILE A 195 -13.92 4.51 18.44
N ARG A 196 -14.71 4.34 19.50
CA ARG A 196 -14.95 3.04 20.14
C ARG A 196 -15.91 2.22 19.28
N ALA A 197 -15.58 0.96 19.06
CA ALA A 197 -16.39 -0.01 18.33
C ALA A 197 -16.33 -1.38 19.02
N ASP A 198 -17.16 -2.32 18.60
CA ASP A 198 -16.94 -3.75 18.84
C ASP A 198 -15.87 -4.31 17.91
N LEU A 199 -15.41 -5.54 18.17
CA LEU A 199 -14.36 -6.19 17.39
C LEU A 199 -14.74 -6.34 15.91
N PRO A 200 -15.91 -6.87 15.54
CA PRO A 200 -16.31 -7.01 14.14
C PRO A 200 -16.40 -5.67 13.40
N THR A 201 -16.92 -4.63 14.04
CA THR A 201 -17.02 -3.30 13.42
C THR A 201 -15.63 -2.71 13.16
N ALA A 202 -14.70 -2.84 14.10
CA ALA A 202 -13.33 -2.35 13.92
C ALA A 202 -12.62 -3.04 12.74
N GLU A 203 -12.79 -4.34 12.57
CA GLU A 203 -12.27 -5.10 11.42
C GLU A 203 -12.91 -4.60 10.11
N LEU A 204 -14.23 -4.43 10.10
CA LEU A 204 -14.99 -4.01 8.91
C LEU A 204 -14.63 -2.57 8.47
N VAL A 205 -14.40 -1.64 9.38
CA VAL A 205 -14.06 -0.24 9.04
C VAL A 205 -12.86 -0.17 8.10
N LYS A 206 -11.83 -1.01 8.33
CA LYS A 206 -10.63 -1.01 7.48
C LYS A 206 -10.93 -1.48 6.06
N VAL A 207 -11.56 -2.64 5.92
CA VAL A 207 -11.84 -3.21 4.60
C VAL A 207 -12.91 -2.42 3.84
N ALA A 208 -13.89 -1.84 4.55
CA ALA A 208 -14.89 -0.94 3.96
C ALA A 208 -14.26 0.34 3.43
N ALA A 209 -13.33 0.97 4.19
CA ALA A 209 -12.60 2.14 3.73
C ALA A 209 -11.78 1.83 2.47
N ASN A 210 -11.02 0.74 2.47
CA ASN A 210 -10.22 0.34 1.31
C ASN A 210 -11.09 0.00 0.09
N SER A 211 -12.23 -0.66 0.28
CA SER A 211 -13.19 -0.95 -0.79
C SER A 211 -13.78 0.32 -1.40
N PHE A 212 -14.12 1.31 -0.55
CA PHE A 212 -14.63 2.60 -1.04
C PHE A 212 -13.57 3.38 -1.82
N LEU A 213 -12.32 3.40 -1.36
CA LEU A 213 -11.22 4.04 -2.07
C LEU A 213 -10.95 3.36 -3.43
N ALA A 214 -10.95 2.03 -3.48
CA ALA A 214 -10.84 1.28 -4.72
C ALA A 214 -11.99 1.59 -5.69
N THR A 215 -13.23 1.71 -5.16
CA THR A 215 -14.41 2.09 -5.93
C THR A 215 -14.25 3.48 -6.57
N LYS A 216 -13.74 4.47 -5.84
CA LYS A 216 -13.49 5.81 -6.40
C LYS A 216 -12.51 5.79 -7.56
N ILE A 217 -11.40 5.04 -7.43
CA ILE A 217 -10.39 4.91 -8.50
C ILE A 217 -10.97 4.19 -9.71
N SER A 218 -11.66 3.06 -9.53
CA SER A 218 -12.27 2.34 -10.65
C SER A 218 -13.41 3.13 -11.28
N PHE A 219 -14.20 3.88 -10.49
CA PHE A 219 -15.23 4.77 -11.02
C PHE A 219 -14.64 5.81 -11.98
N ILE A 220 -13.58 6.52 -11.57
CA ILE A 220 -12.99 7.54 -12.44
C ILE A 220 -12.29 6.92 -13.65
N ASN A 221 -11.75 5.69 -13.55
CA ASN A 221 -11.21 4.96 -14.69
C ASN A 221 -12.30 4.53 -15.69
N ALA A 222 -13.49 4.13 -15.19
CA ALA A 222 -14.65 3.89 -16.08
C ALA A 222 -15.10 5.20 -16.75
N MET A 223 -15.10 6.32 -16.03
CA MET A 223 -15.40 7.63 -16.63
C MET A 223 -14.35 8.05 -17.67
N ALA A 224 -13.08 7.64 -17.50
CA ALA A 224 -12.07 7.86 -18.52
C ALA A 224 -12.42 7.17 -19.86
N GLU A 225 -12.91 5.93 -19.82
CA GLU A 225 -13.38 5.22 -21.01
C GLU A 225 -14.56 5.95 -21.68
N VAL A 226 -15.51 6.44 -20.88
CA VAL A 226 -16.67 7.21 -21.39
C VAL A 226 -16.22 8.55 -21.99
N CYS A 227 -15.28 9.26 -21.33
CA CYS A 227 -14.74 10.52 -21.84
C CYS A 227 -14.06 10.33 -23.21
N GLU A 228 -13.26 9.30 -23.40
CA GLU A 228 -12.64 9.01 -24.69
C GLU A 228 -13.68 8.76 -25.78
N ALA A 229 -14.69 7.94 -25.49
CA ALA A 229 -15.77 7.64 -26.43
C ALA A 229 -16.64 8.86 -26.79
N ALA A 230 -16.80 9.79 -25.83
CA ALA A 230 -17.63 10.98 -25.99
C ALA A 230 -16.85 12.24 -26.42
N GLY A 231 -15.52 12.17 -26.54
CA GLY A 231 -14.67 13.34 -26.85
C GLY A 231 -14.46 14.27 -25.64
N GLY A 232 -14.61 13.77 -24.40
CA GLY A 232 -14.44 14.53 -23.17
C GLY A 232 -13.01 14.49 -22.61
N ASP A 233 -12.84 15.15 -21.45
CA ASP A 233 -11.58 15.13 -20.66
C ASP A 233 -11.89 14.70 -19.21
N VAL A 234 -11.40 13.53 -18.81
CA VAL A 234 -11.64 12.96 -17.50
C VAL A 234 -11.02 13.81 -16.37
N THR A 235 -9.97 14.56 -16.64
CA THR A 235 -9.33 15.42 -15.62
C THR A 235 -10.22 16.61 -15.26
N VAL A 236 -10.90 17.18 -16.26
CA VAL A 236 -11.90 18.23 -16.06
C VAL A 236 -13.14 17.66 -15.35
N LEU A 237 -13.62 16.48 -15.78
CA LEU A 237 -14.74 15.78 -15.16
C LEU A 237 -14.43 15.51 -13.68
N ALA A 238 -13.27 14.91 -13.37
CA ALA A 238 -12.83 14.61 -12.02
C ALA A 238 -12.75 15.86 -11.11
N THR A 239 -12.22 16.96 -11.69
CA THR A 239 -12.16 18.25 -10.99
C THR A 239 -13.57 18.77 -10.68
N ALA A 240 -14.47 18.76 -11.67
CA ALA A 240 -15.82 19.27 -11.52
C ALA A 240 -16.63 18.52 -10.45
N ILE A 241 -16.65 17.17 -10.50
CA ILE A 241 -17.35 16.38 -9.49
C ILE A 241 -16.66 16.44 -8.13
N GLY A 242 -15.34 16.63 -8.09
CA GLY A 242 -14.55 16.74 -6.86
C GLY A 242 -14.83 17.99 -6.04
N TYR A 243 -15.40 19.05 -6.64
CA TYR A 243 -15.86 20.23 -5.92
C TYR A 243 -17.12 19.99 -5.07
N ASP A 244 -17.89 18.95 -5.34
CA ASP A 244 -19.00 18.57 -4.46
C ASP A 244 -18.41 17.98 -3.15
N PRO A 245 -18.67 18.60 -1.98
CA PRO A 245 -18.12 18.12 -0.70
C PRO A 245 -18.60 16.72 -0.31
N ARG A 246 -19.70 16.23 -0.89
CA ARG A 246 -20.21 14.86 -0.68
C ARG A 246 -19.36 13.83 -1.42
N ILE A 247 -18.63 14.23 -2.46
CA ILE A 247 -17.77 13.39 -3.29
C ILE A 247 -16.29 13.59 -2.87
N GLY A 248 -15.82 14.85 -2.90
CA GLY A 248 -14.46 15.23 -2.63
C GLY A 248 -13.46 14.81 -3.74
N SER A 249 -12.40 15.58 -3.91
CA SER A 249 -11.44 15.42 -5.02
C SER A 249 -10.46 14.24 -4.88
N ARG A 250 -10.25 13.73 -3.66
CA ARG A 250 -9.26 12.66 -3.42
C ARG A 250 -9.71 11.34 -4.05
N PHE A 251 -8.75 10.58 -4.60
CA PHE A 251 -8.96 9.28 -5.26
C PHE A 251 -9.81 9.34 -6.54
N LEU A 252 -9.85 10.49 -7.22
CA LEU A 252 -10.50 10.69 -8.52
C LEU A 252 -9.47 10.94 -9.64
N GLN A 253 -8.27 10.40 -9.55
CA GLN A 253 -7.24 10.50 -10.59
C GLN A 253 -7.31 9.26 -11.49
N ALA A 254 -7.74 9.47 -12.74
CA ALA A 254 -7.78 8.41 -13.75
C ALA A 254 -6.36 8.03 -14.18
N GLY A 255 -6.15 6.74 -14.45
CA GLY A 255 -4.86 6.20 -14.91
C GLY A 255 -4.91 4.69 -15.06
N ILE A 256 -3.76 4.05 -14.89
CA ILE A 256 -3.59 2.59 -15.06
C ILE A 256 -4.14 1.73 -13.91
N GLY A 257 -4.91 2.31 -13.02
CA GLY A 257 -5.50 1.63 -11.88
C GLY A 257 -4.63 1.64 -10.63
N PHE A 258 -5.16 1.00 -9.58
CA PHE A 258 -4.50 0.83 -8.29
C PHE A 258 -3.74 -0.50 -8.22
N GLY A 259 -2.73 -0.53 -7.37
CA GLY A 259 -1.92 -1.69 -7.01
C GLY A 259 -1.50 -1.63 -5.56
N GLY A 260 -0.33 -2.18 -5.27
CA GLY A 260 0.25 -2.24 -3.92
C GLY A 260 -0.26 -3.42 -3.11
N GLY A 261 0.31 -3.58 -1.93
CA GLY A 261 0.02 -4.69 -1.02
C GLY A 261 -1.29 -4.58 -0.25
N CYS A 262 -2.14 -3.55 -0.49
CA CYS A 262 -3.33 -3.29 0.30
C CYS A 262 -4.63 -3.41 -0.51
N LEU A 263 -4.94 -2.46 -1.40
CA LEU A 263 -6.25 -2.38 -2.05
C LEU A 263 -6.65 -3.66 -2.79
N PRO A 264 -5.80 -4.25 -3.67
CA PRO A 264 -6.23 -5.43 -4.43
C PRO A 264 -6.53 -6.63 -3.53
N LYS A 265 -5.65 -6.93 -2.57
CA LYS A 265 -5.85 -8.09 -1.69
C LYS A 265 -7.03 -7.90 -0.74
N ASP A 266 -7.25 -6.67 -0.23
CA ASP A 266 -8.27 -6.40 0.77
C ASP A 266 -9.68 -6.50 0.17
N ILE A 267 -9.91 -5.98 -1.05
CA ILE A 267 -11.20 -6.13 -1.72
C ILE A 267 -11.50 -7.60 -2.07
N ARG A 268 -10.47 -8.35 -2.52
CA ARG A 268 -10.61 -9.78 -2.84
C ARG A 268 -10.89 -10.61 -1.58
N ALA A 269 -10.15 -10.37 -0.49
CA ALA A 269 -10.38 -11.03 0.79
C ALA A 269 -11.75 -10.67 1.39
N PHE A 270 -12.22 -9.44 1.20
CA PHE A 270 -13.53 -9.01 1.67
C PHE A 270 -14.66 -9.69 0.91
N MET A 271 -14.55 -9.83 -0.43
CA MET A 271 -15.50 -10.60 -1.23
C MET A 271 -15.55 -12.08 -0.79
N ALA A 272 -14.38 -12.70 -0.59
CA ALA A 272 -14.32 -14.09 -0.13
C ALA A 272 -14.98 -14.25 1.25
N ARG A 273 -14.70 -13.32 2.18
CA ARG A 273 -15.32 -13.37 3.52
C ARG A 273 -16.83 -13.13 3.50
N ALA A 274 -17.32 -12.23 2.67
CA ALA A 274 -18.76 -12.01 2.50
C ALA A 274 -19.47 -13.27 2.00
N GLN A 275 -18.86 -14.02 1.08
CA GLN A 275 -19.37 -15.29 0.61
C GLN A 275 -19.46 -16.32 1.74
N GLU A 276 -18.42 -16.44 2.58
CA GLU A 276 -18.42 -17.32 3.75
C GLU A 276 -19.53 -16.98 4.76
N LEU A 277 -19.89 -15.69 4.85
CA LEU A 277 -20.94 -15.18 5.74
C LEU A 277 -22.35 -15.22 5.12
N GLY A 278 -22.47 -15.65 3.85
CA GLY A 278 -23.75 -15.64 3.14
C GLY A 278 -24.22 -14.24 2.71
N ALA A 279 -23.31 -13.29 2.60
CA ALA A 279 -23.56 -11.89 2.21
C ALA A 279 -22.89 -11.51 0.88
N ASP A 280 -22.64 -12.50 0.00
CA ASP A 280 -21.92 -12.34 -1.27
C ASP A 280 -22.55 -11.30 -2.20
N GLN A 281 -23.88 -11.27 -2.29
CA GLN A 281 -24.61 -10.30 -3.13
C GLN A 281 -24.34 -8.84 -2.73
N ALA A 282 -24.10 -8.57 -1.45
CA ALA A 282 -23.84 -7.21 -0.96
C ALA A 282 -22.54 -6.63 -1.51
N LEU A 283 -21.56 -7.47 -1.86
CA LEU A 283 -20.24 -7.06 -2.34
C LEU A 283 -19.98 -7.43 -3.82
N GLU A 284 -20.99 -7.86 -4.56
CA GLU A 284 -20.84 -8.23 -5.97
C GLU A 284 -20.27 -7.09 -6.82
N PHE A 285 -20.61 -5.85 -6.51
CA PHE A 285 -20.06 -4.67 -7.19
C PHE A 285 -18.51 -4.59 -7.11
N LEU A 286 -17.88 -5.16 -6.09
CA LEU A 286 -16.41 -5.17 -5.98
C LEU A 286 -15.74 -6.03 -7.05
N ARG A 287 -16.43 -7.00 -7.63
CA ARG A 287 -15.93 -7.76 -8.80
C ARG A 287 -15.77 -6.85 -10.00
N GLU A 288 -16.76 -5.99 -10.25
CA GLU A 288 -16.69 -5.00 -11.33
C GLU A 288 -15.60 -3.96 -11.06
N ILE A 289 -15.42 -3.56 -9.80
CA ILE A 289 -14.35 -2.66 -9.39
C ILE A 289 -12.96 -3.25 -9.71
N ASP A 290 -12.73 -4.52 -9.38
CA ASP A 290 -11.46 -5.23 -9.70
C ASP A 290 -11.32 -5.43 -11.22
N ALA A 291 -12.40 -5.78 -11.93
CA ALA A 291 -12.40 -5.94 -13.39
C ALA A 291 -12.06 -4.63 -14.12
N ILE A 292 -12.65 -3.51 -13.72
CA ILE A 292 -12.32 -2.18 -14.25
C ILE A 292 -10.85 -1.84 -14.00
N ASN A 293 -10.35 -2.13 -12.78
CA ASN A 293 -8.95 -1.91 -12.42
C ASN A 293 -7.98 -2.68 -13.32
N LEU A 294 -8.25 -3.94 -13.58
CA LEU A 294 -7.43 -4.77 -14.48
C LEU A 294 -7.54 -4.31 -15.93
N ARG A 295 -8.75 -3.93 -16.41
CA ARG A 295 -8.97 -3.42 -17.74
C ARG A 295 -8.21 -2.12 -18.02
N ALA A 296 -8.04 -1.25 -17.00
CA ALA A 296 -7.26 -0.02 -17.13
C ALA A 296 -5.79 -0.29 -17.54
N ARG A 297 -5.21 -1.42 -17.07
CA ARG A 297 -3.86 -1.87 -17.49
C ARG A 297 -3.86 -2.31 -18.95
N GLN A 298 -4.84 -3.12 -19.35
CA GLN A 298 -4.96 -3.63 -20.73
C GLN A 298 -5.08 -2.49 -21.76
N ARG A 299 -5.80 -1.42 -21.42
CA ARG A 299 -5.97 -0.27 -22.31
C ARG A 299 -4.64 0.40 -22.72
N VAL A 300 -3.64 0.44 -21.84
CA VAL A 300 -2.29 0.93 -22.21
C VAL A 300 -1.66 0.04 -23.28
N ILE A 301 -1.80 -1.27 -23.13
CA ILE A 301 -1.28 -2.25 -24.11
C ILE A 301 -1.98 -2.09 -25.45
N ASP A 302 -3.30 -1.91 -25.44
CA ASP A 302 -4.11 -1.70 -26.64
C ASP A 302 -3.70 -0.42 -27.36
N VAL A 303 -3.43 0.68 -26.63
CA VAL A 303 -2.90 1.92 -27.20
C VAL A 303 -1.52 1.71 -27.83
N VAL A 304 -0.61 1.00 -27.13
CA VAL A 304 0.72 0.68 -27.70
C VAL A 304 0.60 -0.09 -29.01
N ARG A 305 -0.27 -1.12 -29.06
CA ARG A 305 -0.49 -1.91 -30.27
C ARG A 305 -1.10 -1.10 -31.41
N ALA A 306 -2.11 -0.31 -31.11
CA ALA A 306 -2.77 0.53 -32.12
C ALA A 306 -1.81 1.56 -32.73
N ASP A 307 -0.90 2.11 -31.92
CA ASP A 307 0.01 3.18 -32.35
C ASP A 307 1.33 2.69 -32.94
N LEU A 308 1.82 1.52 -32.54
CA LEU A 308 3.06 0.97 -33.06
C LEU A 308 2.80 -0.18 -34.06
N SER A 309 2.33 -1.33 -33.55
CA SER A 309 2.00 -2.53 -34.33
C SER A 309 1.42 -3.61 -33.44
N GLU A 310 0.63 -4.53 -33.99
CA GLU A 310 0.25 -5.77 -33.30
C GLU A 310 1.47 -6.67 -32.99
N ASP A 311 2.48 -6.67 -33.87
CA ASP A 311 3.77 -7.32 -33.64
C ASP A 311 4.76 -6.32 -33.05
N LEU A 312 5.11 -6.51 -31.77
CA LEU A 312 6.00 -5.62 -31.03
C LEU A 312 7.48 -6.05 -31.05
N THR A 313 7.85 -7.10 -31.76
CA THR A 313 9.22 -7.68 -31.77
C THR A 313 10.31 -6.71 -32.26
N GLN A 314 9.96 -5.69 -33.05
CA GLN A 314 10.87 -4.67 -33.57
C GLN A 314 10.96 -3.42 -32.71
N TYR A 315 10.21 -3.34 -31.62
CA TYR A 315 10.03 -2.11 -30.85
C TYR A 315 10.70 -2.18 -29.49
N LYS A 316 11.37 -1.08 -29.13
CA LYS A 316 11.88 -0.83 -27.78
C LYS A 316 10.94 0.10 -27.01
N ILE A 317 10.51 -0.33 -25.85
CA ILE A 317 9.58 0.42 -24.99
C ILE A 317 10.28 0.74 -23.67
N ALA A 318 10.35 2.03 -23.34
CA ALA A 318 10.83 2.49 -22.04
C ALA A 318 9.64 2.65 -21.06
N VAL A 319 9.70 1.98 -19.93
CA VAL A 319 8.71 2.09 -18.86
C VAL A 319 9.30 2.91 -17.71
N LEU A 320 8.70 4.06 -17.45
CA LEU A 320 9.06 4.94 -16.33
C LEU A 320 8.10 4.71 -15.17
N GLY A 321 8.56 3.95 -14.19
CA GLY A 321 7.81 3.48 -13.03
C GLY A 321 7.78 1.95 -12.94
N ALA A 322 8.10 1.44 -11.76
CA ALA A 322 7.95 0.03 -11.36
C ALA A 322 7.10 -0.10 -10.09
N THR A 323 7.18 0.88 -9.20
CA THR A 323 6.37 0.94 -7.98
C THR A 323 4.91 1.27 -8.29
N PHE A 324 3.99 0.82 -7.44
CA PHE A 324 2.56 1.07 -7.68
C PHE A 324 2.16 2.55 -7.51
N LYS A 325 2.98 3.33 -6.80
CA LYS A 325 2.87 4.77 -6.61
C LYS A 325 4.23 5.39 -6.27
N PRO A 326 4.42 6.72 -6.37
CA PRO A 326 5.64 7.39 -5.93
C PRO A 326 5.84 7.32 -4.41
N ASP A 327 7.05 7.65 -3.96
CA ASP A 327 7.46 7.72 -2.55
C ASP A 327 7.35 6.37 -1.80
N SER A 328 7.45 5.25 -2.53
CA SER A 328 7.45 3.87 -2.02
C SER A 328 8.39 3.01 -2.88
N ASP A 329 8.88 1.90 -2.34
CA ASP A 329 9.60 0.85 -3.08
C ASP A 329 8.70 -0.38 -3.33
N ASP A 330 7.41 -0.31 -2.98
CA ASP A 330 6.47 -1.43 -3.10
C ASP A 330 6.08 -1.70 -4.56
N VAL A 331 6.41 -2.91 -5.01
CA VAL A 331 6.12 -3.42 -6.36
C VAL A 331 5.04 -4.52 -6.36
N ARG A 332 4.39 -4.74 -5.22
CA ARG A 332 3.32 -5.74 -5.11
C ARG A 332 2.11 -5.30 -5.92
N ASP A 333 1.59 -6.21 -6.74
CA ASP A 333 0.46 -5.93 -7.68
C ASP A 333 0.63 -4.60 -8.44
N SER A 334 1.87 -4.29 -8.85
CA SER A 334 2.16 -3.05 -9.58
C SER A 334 1.53 -3.08 -10.97
N PRO A 335 0.63 -2.13 -11.29
CA PRO A 335 0.08 -1.99 -12.65
C PRO A 335 1.17 -1.72 -13.71
N ALA A 336 2.21 -0.99 -13.34
CA ALA A 336 3.32 -0.66 -14.23
C ALA A 336 4.12 -1.91 -14.63
N LEU A 337 4.46 -2.75 -13.66
CA LEU A 337 5.18 -4.01 -13.93
C LEU A 337 4.31 -5.03 -14.66
N ASP A 338 3.02 -5.09 -14.36
CA ASP A 338 2.08 -5.96 -15.08
C ASP A 338 2.03 -5.57 -16.58
N ILE A 339 1.92 -4.29 -16.90
CA ILE A 339 1.99 -3.77 -18.27
C ILE A 339 3.35 -4.11 -18.91
N ALA A 340 4.46 -3.89 -18.22
CA ALA A 340 5.80 -4.17 -18.70
C ALA A 340 5.98 -5.65 -19.07
N VAL A 341 5.53 -6.56 -18.22
CA VAL A 341 5.59 -8.02 -18.46
C VAL A 341 4.74 -8.43 -19.66
N GLN A 342 3.52 -7.87 -19.79
CA GLN A 342 2.64 -8.20 -20.90
C GLN A 342 3.19 -7.68 -22.25
N LEU A 343 3.80 -6.49 -22.27
CA LEU A 343 4.46 -5.96 -23.46
C LEU A 343 5.70 -6.77 -23.84
N GLN A 344 6.50 -7.22 -22.86
CA GLN A 344 7.61 -8.11 -23.11
C GLN A 344 7.13 -9.47 -23.66
N ALA A 345 6.06 -10.03 -23.09
CA ALA A 345 5.46 -11.27 -23.60
C ALA A 345 4.88 -11.11 -25.02
N ALA A 346 4.49 -9.90 -25.43
CA ALA A 346 4.11 -9.57 -26.80
C ALA A 346 5.32 -9.32 -27.73
N GLY A 347 6.54 -9.54 -27.26
CA GLY A 347 7.78 -9.48 -28.04
C GLY A 347 8.56 -8.17 -27.95
N ALA A 348 8.05 -7.13 -27.28
CA ALA A 348 8.77 -5.86 -27.16
C ALA A 348 10.05 -5.98 -26.33
N ALA A 349 11.10 -5.24 -26.71
CA ALA A 349 12.27 -5.01 -25.86
C ALA A 349 11.88 -3.94 -24.81
N VAL A 350 11.53 -4.37 -23.60
CA VAL A 350 11.07 -3.49 -22.52
C VAL A 350 12.23 -3.19 -21.57
N VAL A 351 12.44 -1.88 -21.29
CA VAL A 351 13.41 -1.42 -20.28
C VAL A 351 12.69 -0.60 -19.23
N VAL A 352 12.80 -1.01 -17.98
CA VAL A 352 12.12 -0.37 -16.84
C VAL A 352 13.09 0.49 -16.05
N HIS A 353 12.66 1.69 -15.67
CA HIS A 353 13.34 2.54 -14.69
C HIS A 353 12.39 2.90 -13.56
N ASP A 354 12.93 2.95 -12.32
CA ASP A 354 12.22 3.45 -11.15
C ASP A 354 13.22 4.01 -10.13
N PRO A 355 12.95 5.14 -9.48
CA PRO A 355 13.87 5.72 -8.50
C PRO A 355 14.15 4.86 -7.27
N LYS A 356 13.21 3.99 -6.86
CA LYS A 356 13.29 3.17 -5.64
C LYS A 356 12.92 1.70 -5.85
N GLY A 357 12.19 1.39 -6.91
CA GLY A 357 11.59 0.06 -7.11
C GLY A 357 12.43 -0.92 -7.93
N ILE A 358 13.64 -0.57 -8.42
CA ILE A 358 14.42 -1.44 -9.32
C ILE A 358 14.80 -2.76 -8.63
N GLU A 359 15.37 -2.72 -7.43
CA GLU A 359 15.83 -3.93 -6.75
C GLU A 359 14.68 -4.87 -6.35
N PRO A 360 13.55 -4.40 -5.73
CA PRO A 360 12.42 -5.27 -5.49
C PRO A 360 11.74 -5.76 -6.79
N ALA A 361 11.72 -4.94 -7.86
CA ALA A 361 11.19 -5.35 -9.16
C ALA A 361 12.05 -6.44 -9.79
N ARG A 362 13.38 -6.30 -9.79
CA ARG A 362 14.33 -7.29 -10.31
C ARG A 362 14.22 -8.65 -9.60
N LYS A 363 14.02 -8.64 -8.28
CA LYS A 363 13.78 -9.88 -7.51
C LYS A 363 12.50 -10.59 -7.92
N ARG A 364 11.44 -9.83 -8.25
CA ARG A 364 10.14 -10.38 -8.58
C ARG A 364 9.99 -10.73 -10.07
N PHE A 365 10.59 -9.93 -10.94
CA PHE A 365 10.53 -10.06 -12.40
C PHE A 365 11.95 -10.04 -13.02
N PRO A 366 12.77 -11.09 -12.78
CA PRO A 366 14.18 -11.11 -13.18
C PRO A 366 14.39 -11.11 -14.70
N ASN A 367 13.36 -11.37 -15.49
CA ASN A 367 13.43 -11.43 -16.94
C ASN A 367 13.21 -10.05 -17.62
N LEU A 368 12.82 -9.02 -16.88
CA LEU A 368 12.74 -7.65 -17.41
C LEU A 368 14.13 -6.99 -17.38
N ASP A 369 14.39 -6.13 -18.35
CA ASP A 369 15.57 -5.28 -18.34
C ASP A 369 15.34 -4.03 -17.50
N TYR A 370 16.33 -3.63 -16.72
CA TYR A 370 16.27 -2.48 -15.81
C TYR A 370 17.42 -1.51 -16.07
N ALA A 371 17.12 -0.22 -16.07
CA ALA A 371 18.10 0.85 -16.19
C ALA A 371 18.13 1.70 -14.91
N GLU A 372 19.35 1.99 -14.41
CA GLU A 372 19.54 2.81 -13.19
C GLU A 372 19.31 4.31 -13.43
N ARG A 373 19.27 4.77 -14.69
CA ARG A 373 19.03 6.17 -15.05
C ARG A 373 17.97 6.26 -16.13
N VAL A 374 17.12 7.29 -16.05
CA VAL A 374 16.08 7.55 -17.06
C VAL A 374 16.66 7.61 -18.47
N VAL A 375 17.81 8.28 -18.63
CA VAL A 375 18.45 8.45 -19.95
C VAL A 375 18.85 7.13 -20.60
N ASP A 376 19.22 6.14 -19.83
CA ASP A 376 19.59 4.81 -20.33
C ASP A 376 18.33 4.00 -20.69
N ALA A 377 17.25 4.15 -19.93
CA ALA A 377 15.97 3.50 -20.24
C ALA A 377 15.41 4.02 -21.58
N VAL A 378 15.34 5.34 -21.75
CA VAL A 378 14.69 5.96 -22.92
C VAL A 378 15.54 5.94 -24.19
N LYS A 379 16.85 5.68 -24.09
CA LYS A 379 17.76 5.72 -25.25
C LYS A 379 17.32 4.74 -26.35
N GLY A 380 16.99 5.29 -27.51
CA GLY A 380 16.55 4.53 -28.67
C GLY A 380 15.14 3.93 -28.55
N ALA A 381 14.35 4.34 -27.57
CA ALA A 381 12.98 3.85 -27.40
C ALA A 381 12.05 4.33 -28.54
N ASP A 382 11.16 3.45 -28.97
CA ASP A 382 10.07 3.74 -29.90
C ASP A 382 8.85 4.34 -29.17
N ALA A 383 8.69 4.04 -27.88
CA ALA A 383 7.67 4.62 -27.01
C ALA A 383 8.20 4.78 -25.57
N ILE A 384 7.69 5.79 -24.88
CA ILE A 384 7.85 5.96 -23.43
C ILE A 384 6.48 5.77 -22.77
N LEU A 385 6.41 4.94 -21.74
CA LEU A 385 5.23 4.77 -20.88
C LEU A 385 5.54 5.37 -19.51
N HIS A 386 4.82 6.44 -19.14
CA HIS A 386 4.88 7.05 -17.82
C HIS A 386 3.82 6.39 -16.94
N LEU A 387 4.24 5.44 -16.08
CA LEU A 387 3.33 4.55 -15.34
C LEU A 387 3.36 4.73 -13.82
N THR A 388 4.32 5.49 -13.28
CA THR A 388 4.33 5.93 -11.87
C THR A 388 4.71 7.40 -11.83
N GLU A 389 3.91 8.22 -11.14
CA GLU A 389 4.00 9.68 -11.19
C GLU A 389 5.09 10.27 -10.28
N TRP A 390 6.29 9.70 -10.28
CA TRP A 390 7.45 10.24 -9.57
C TRP A 390 7.73 11.70 -9.95
N LYS A 391 8.12 12.52 -8.97
CA LYS A 391 8.48 13.93 -9.21
C LYS A 391 9.54 14.07 -10.28
N GLU A 392 10.55 13.20 -10.26
CA GLU A 392 11.63 13.15 -11.24
C GLU A 392 11.11 13.07 -12.69
N TYR A 393 10.09 12.26 -12.95
CA TYR A 393 9.54 12.12 -14.29
C TYR A 393 8.71 13.33 -14.73
N ARG A 394 8.01 13.98 -13.80
CA ARG A 394 7.23 15.20 -14.07
C ARG A 394 8.14 16.40 -14.40
N GLU A 395 9.36 16.39 -13.92
CA GLU A 395 10.36 17.44 -14.13
C GLU A 395 11.21 17.22 -15.39
N LEU A 396 11.06 16.12 -16.13
CA LEU A 396 11.78 15.84 -17.35
C LEU A 396 11.58 16.96 -18.39
N ASP A 397 12.68 17.27 -19.11
CA ASP A 397 12.60 18.17 -20.28
C ASP A 397 12.30 17.36 -21.55
N PRO A 398 11.11 17.54 -22.17
CA PRO A 398 10.75 16.83 -23.39
C PRO A 398 11.71 17.02 -24.55
N SER A 399 12.40 18.19 -24.62
CA SER A 399 13.34 18.47 -25.71
C SER A 399 14.63 17.66 -25.54
N VAL A 400 15.10 17.52 -24.30
CA VAL A 400 16.28 16.69 -23.98
C VAL A 400 15.98 15.22 -24.22
N ILE A 401 14.88 14.73 -23.67
CA ILE A 401 14.45 13.33 -23.83
C ILE A 401 14.22 13.02 -25.32
N GLY A 402 13.66 13.97 -26.07
CA GLY A 402 13.40 13.83 -27.51
C GLY A 402 14.65 13.65 -28.39
N GLN A 403 15.84 13.94 -27.87
CA GLN A 403 17.11 13.68 -28.57
C GLN A 403 17.64 12.26 -28.35
N LEU A 404 17.12 11.55 -27.34
CA LEU A 404 17.57 10.23 -26.93
C LEU A 404 16.73 9.11 -27.52
N VAL A 405 15.46 9.37 -27.81
CA VAL A 405 14.51 8.37 -28.30
C VAL A 405 14.59 8.20 -29.82
N LYS A 406 14.13 7.05 -30.30
CA LYS A 406 13.95 6.81 -31.74
C LYS A 406 12.66 7.45 -32.26
N SER A 407 11.60 7.46 -31.42
CA SER A 407 10.30 8.07 -31.76
C SER A 407 9.76 8.89 -30.58
N LYS A 408 9.23 10.07 -30.87
CA LYS A 408 8.61 10.96 -29.87
C LYS A 408 7.16 10.55 -29.60
N PHE A 409 6.98 9.35 -29.05
CA PHE A 409 5.69 8.83 -28.63
C PHE A 409 5.68 8.57 -27.13
N LEU A 410 4.71 9.15 -26.42
CA LEU A 410 4.55 9.09 -24.98
C LEU A 410 3.12 8.69 -24.60
N ILE A 411 2.99 7.72 -23.73
CA ILE A 411 1.73 7.41 -23.05
C ILE A 411 1.85 7.84 -21.58
N ASP A 412 1.03 8.81 -21.19
CA ASP A 412 0.89 9.22 -19.79
C ASP A 412 -0.22 8.41 -19.12
N GLY A 413 0.15 7.30 -18.53
CA GLY A 413 -0.76 6.39 -17.82
C GLY A 413 -1.24 6.91 -16.45
N ARG A 414 -0.78 8.09 -16.02
CA ARG A 414 -1.14 8.69 -14.73
C ARG A 414 -1.79 10.07 -14.81
N ASN A 415 -1.90 10.62 -16.04
CA ASN A 415 -2.39 11.99 -16.24
C ASN A 415 -1.63 13.04 -15.39
N ALA A 416 -0.32 12.84 -15.20
CA ALA A 416 0.50 13.64 -14.29
C ALA A 416 1.54 14.52 -15.00
N LEU A 417 1.71 14.37 -16.31
CA LEU A 417 2.62 15.18 -17.12
C LEU A 417 1.91 16.40 -17.71
N ASP A 418 2.67 17.46 -17.94
CA ASP A 418 2.19 18.63 -18.72
C ASP A 418 2.12 18.27 -20.20
N ARG A 419 0.94 17.80 -20.64
CA ARG A 419 0.66 17.37 -22.02
C ARG A 419 1.04 18.43 -23.06
N ASP A 420 0.74 19.70 -22.77
CA ASP A 420 1.01 20.80 -23.70
C ASP A 420 2.50 21.07 -23.85
N LYS A 421 3.26 20.99 -22.77
CA LYS A 421 4.73 21.09 -22.79
C LYS A 421 5.34 20.01 -23.68
N TRP A 422 4.88 18.76 -23.54
CA TRP A 422 5.36 17.63 -24.34
C TRP A 422 4.94 17.77 -25.82
N ARG A 423 3.71 18.15 -26.10
CA ARG A 423 3.22 18.38 -27.48
C ARG A 423 3.97 19.52 -28.18
N LYS A 424 4.23 20.65 -27.49
CA LYS A 424 5.05 21.76 -28.02
C LYS A 424 6.48 21.36 -28.39
N ALA A 425 7.03 20.33 -27.73
CA ALA A 425 8.34 19.76 -28.07
C ALA A 425 8.28 18.72 -29.20
N GLY A 426 7.12 18.55 -29.83
CA GLY A 426 6.90 17.68 -31.00
C GLY A 426 6.59 16.22 -30.63
N TRP A 427 6.13 15.95 -29.42
CA TRP A 427 5.73 14.62 -28.99
C TRP A 427 4.26 14.33 -29.32
N ARG A 428 4.00 13.13 -29.81
CA ARG A 428 2.67 12.55 -29.79
C ARG A 428 2.41 12.02 -28.38
N VAL A 429 1.42 12.58 -27.71
CA VAL A 429 1.11 12.27 -26.30
C VAL A 429 -0.29 11.69 -26.21
N HIS A 430 -0.39 10.45 -25.79
CA HIS A 430 -1.66 9.83 -25.40
C HIS A 430 -1.80 9.87 -23.87
N ALA A 431 -2.96 10.29 -23.39
CA ALA A 431 -3.28 10.34 -21.95
C ALA A 431 -4.65 9.70 -21.73
N LEU A 432 -4.73 8.74 -20.81
CA LEU A 432 -5.96 7.96 -20.59
C LEU A 432 -7.14 8.85 -20.18
N GLY A 433 -8.27 8.70 -20.87
CA GLY A 433 -9.49 9.46 -20.60
C GLY A 433 -9.49 10.89 -21.15
N ARG A 434 -8.57 11.21 -22.08
CA ARG A 434 -8.47 12.54 -22.69
C ARG A 434 -8.43 12.39 -24.20
N SER A 435 -9.43 12.91 -24.87
CA SER A 435 -9.44 12.99 -26.34
C SER A 435 -8.27 13.85 -26.85
N ASP A 436 -7.79 13.54 -28.08
CA ASP A 436 -6.67 14.23 -28.74
C ASP A 436 -7.00 15.64 -29.21
#